data_937089a94d1b154a19cc465a98e56f20
#
_entry.id   937089a94d1b154a19cc465a98e56f20
#
_cell.length_a   1.000
_cell.length_b   1.000
_cell.length_c   1.000
_cell.angle_alpha   90.00
_cell.angle_beta   90.00
_cell.angle_gamma   90.00
#
_symmetry.space_group_name_H-M   'P 1'
#
loop_
_entity.id
_entity.type
_entity.pdbx_description
1 polymer ?
#
loop_
_entity_poly.entity_id
_entity_poly.type
_entity_poly.pdbx_seq_one_letter_code
_entity_poly.pdbx_strand_id
1 'polypeptide(L)'
;CALQPEIFKEILEVVLDYINGRRLSVYSEETNTGIIRHIYIRRGSYSGEIMVCIVARKDISRQLIPLWKILSEHFAEIKSFVMNINPDSTNVILGEKCITIGGNDTITDTMCGNKIEISPLSFYQINTIQAEKLYAKALDYASPNENDIIAAANRLNIPLKEGGIVENN
;
A
#
# COMPACT_ATOMS: atom_id res chain seq x y z
N CYS A 1 -0.40 -11.81 -13.78
CA CYS A 1 0.19 -12.42 -12.58
C CYS A 1 -0.92 -13.09 -11.78
N ALA A 2 -0.75 -14.35 -11.38
CA ALA A 2 -1.78 -15.11 -10.64
C ALA A 2 -2.06 -14.56 -9.22
N LEU A 3 -1.18 -13.71 -8.70
CA LEU A 3 -1.35 -13.06 -7.40
C LEU A 3 -2.06 -11.70 -7.48
N GLN A 4 -2.27 -11.19 -8.69
CA GLN A 4 -2.86 -9.87 -8.87
C GLN A 4 -4.40 -9.99 -8.93
N PRO A 5 -5.15 -9.31 -8.04
CA PRO A 5 -6.60 -9.28 -8.08
C PRO A 5 -7.12 -8.69 -9.40
N GLU A 6 -8.21 -9.25 -9.91
CA GLU A 6 -8.81 -8.85 -11.20
C GLU A 6 -9.24 -7.38 -11.21
N ILE A 7 -9.78 -6.90 -10.09
CA ILE A 7 -10.17 -5.49 -9.87
C ILE A 7 -9.03 -4.49 -10.16
N PHE A 8 -7.75 -4.91 -10.02
CA PHE A 8 -6.63 -4.01 -10.32
C PHE A 8 -6.56 -3.63 -11.80
N LYS A 9 -6.98 -4.56 -12.68
CA LYS A 9 -7.04 -4.28 -14.12
C LYS A 9 -8.08 -3.19 -14.40
N GLU A 10 -9.27 -3.32 -13.82
CA GLU A 10 -10.36 -2.35 -14.00
C GLU A 10 -9.97 -0.96 -13.47
N ILE A 11 -9.36 -0.91 -12.28
CA ILE A 11 -8.84 0.34 -11.70
C ILE A 11 -7.78 0.97 -12.62
N LEU A 12 -6.84 0.16 -13.14
CA LEU A 12 -5.79 0.63 -14.04
C LEU A 12 -6.36 1.20 -15.34
N GLU A 13 -7.38 0.56 -15.92
CA GLU A 13 -8.06 1.05 -17.13
C GLU A 13 -8.67 2.44 -16.88
N VAL A 14 -9.41 2.63 -15.79
CA VAL A 14 -9.98 3.93 -15.43
C VAL A 14 -8.90 5.00 -15.22
N VAL A 15 -7.82 4.66 -14.52
CA VAL A 15 -6.71 5.59 -14.28
C VAL A 15 -6.01 5.96 -15.57
N LEU A 16 -5.73 4.99 -16.46
CA LEU A 16 -5.07 5.23 -17.74
C LEU A 16 -5.94 6.07 -18.66
N ASP A 17 -7.24 5.81 -18.75
CA ASP A 17 -8.18 6.60 -19.55
C ASP A 17 -8.22 8.05 -19.07
N TYR A 18 -8.21 8.27 -17.75
CA TYR A 18 -8.14 9.60 -17.16
C TYR A 18 -6.83 10.32 -17.53
N ILE A 19 -5.69 9.66 -17.34
CA ILE A 19 -4.35 10.21 -17.66
C ILE A 19 -4.27 10.60 -19.13
N ASN A 20 -4.72 9.72 -20.03
CA ASN A 20 -4.73 9.94 -21.48
C ASN A 20 -5.69 11.06 -21.88
N GLY A 21 -6.92 11.04 -21.36
CA GLY A 21 -7.94 12.06 -21.64
C GLY A 21 -7.53 13.46 -21.17
N ARG A 22 -6.76 13.56 -20.10
CA ARG A 22 -6.20 14.82 -19.59
C ARG A 22 -4.84 15.17 -20.19
N ARG A 23 -4.29 14.31 -21.05
CA ARG A 23 -2.97 14.48 -21.68
C ARG A 23 -1.86 14.72 -20.65
N LEU A 24 -1.93 14.03 -19.50
CA LEU A 24 -0.87 14.08 -18.51
C LEU A 24 0.33 13.31 -19.06
N SER A 25 1.48 13.97 -19.15
CA SER A 25 2.67 13.36 -19.76
C SER A 25 3.22 12.23 -18.89
N VAL A 26 3.53 11.10 -19.54
CA VAL A 26 4.19 9.97 -18.88
C VAL A 26 5.69 10.24 -18.82
N TYR A 27 6.31 9.86 -17.71
CA TYR A 27 7.74 10.02 -17.49
C TYR A 27 8.55 9.07 -18.38
N SER A 28 9.58 9.62 -19.01
CA SER A 28 10.59 8.86 -19.73
C SER A 28 11.91 8.92 -18.98
N GLU A 29 12.47 7.77 -18.66
CA GLU A 29 13.77 7.66 -17.99
C GLU A 29 14.92 8.13 -18.90
N GLU A 30 14.82 7.89 -20.22
CA GLU A 30 15.83 8.27 -21.19
C GLU A 30 16.01 9.78 -21.27
N THR A 31 14.90 10.52 -21.31
CA THR A 31 14.91 11.98 -21.46
C THR A 31 14.79 12.72 -20.13
N ASN A 32 14.51 12.01 -19.05
CA ASN A 32 14.20 12.57 -17.73
C ASN A 32 13.08 13.63 -17.78
N THR A 33 12.07 13.40 -18.63
CA THR A 33 10.94 14.32 -18.84
C THR A 33 9.61 13.61 -18.58
N GLY A 34 8.53 14.38 -18.44
CA GLY A 34 7.19 13.86 -18.15
C GLY A 34 6.85 13.98 -16.66
N ILE A 35 5.62 13.65 -16.32
CA ILE A 35 5.06 13.90 -14.98
C ILE A 35 4.73 12.59 -14.25
N ILE A 36 3.90 11.73 -14.86
CA ILE A 36 3.43 10.48 -14.24
C ILE A 36 4.51 9.42 -14.35
N ARG A 37 4.97 8.89 -13.20
CA ARG A 37 6.00 7.85 -13.16
C ARG A 37 5.42 6.46 -13.01
N HIS A 38 4.58 6.26 -11.98
CA HIS A 38 4.02 4.95 -11.68
C HIS A 38 2.58 5.08 -11.19
N ILE A 39 1.83 4.00 -11.38
CA ILE A 39 0.56 3.74 -10.71
C ILE A 39 0.84 2.58 -9.74
N TYR A 40 0.69 2.83 -8.45
CA TYR A 40 0.96 1.87 -7.40
C TYR A 40 -0.34 1.55 -6.68
N ILE A 41 -0.73 0.27 -6.66
CA ILE A 41 -1.98 -0.18 -6.06
C ILE A 41 -1.66 -1.18 -4.95
N ARG A 42 -2.30 -1.00 -3.80
CA ARG A 42 -2.22 -1.90 -2.65
C ARG A 42 -3.62 -2.37 -2.28
N ARG A 43 -3.69 -3.59 -1.74
CA ARG A 43 -4.94 -4.15 -1.23
C ARG A 43 -4.66 -4.91 0.06
N GLY A 44 -5.52 -4.70 1.06
CA GLY A 44 -5.60 -5.57 2.24
C GLY A 44 -6.17 -6.92 1.84
N SER A 45 -5.54 -8.00 2.25
CA SER A 45 -5.93 -9.36 1.88
C SER A 45 -7.22 -9.78 2.55
N TYR A 46 -7.42 -9.42 3.80
CA TYR A 46 -8.62 -9.75 4.59
C TYR A 46 -9.66 -8.64 4.54
N SER A 47 -9.24 -7.38 4.64
CA SER A 47 -10.17 -6.24 4.60
C SER A 47 -10.76 -5.99 3.22
N GLY A 48 -10.01 -6.32 2.15
CA GLY A 48 -10.35 -5.95 0.79
C GLY A 48 -10.16 -4.47 0.46
N GLU A 49 -9.77 -3.64 1.44
CA GLU A 49 -9.54 -2.21 1.22
C GLU A 49 -8.41 -1.96 0.22
N ILE A 50 -8.62 -1.01 -0.69
CA ILE A 50 -7.67 -0.68 -1.74
C ILE A 50 -7.15 0.74 -1.56
N MET A 51 -5.84 0.90 -1.72
CA MET A 51 -5.16 2.17 -1.89
C MET A 51 -4.65 2.28 -3.33
N VAL A 52 -4.95 3.40 -3.97
CA VAL A 52 -4.36 3.78 -5.26
C VAL A 52 -3.41 4.94 -5.03
N CYS A 53 -2.18 4.83 -5.52
CA CYS A 53 -1.17 5.87 -5.41
C CYS A 53 -0.63 6.23 -6.79
N ILE A 54 -0.72 7.50 -7.16
CA ILE A 54 -0.10 8.04 -8.37
C ILE A 54 1.25 8.62 -8.00
N VAL A 55 2.32 8.06 -8.55
CA VAL A 55 3.67 8.59 -8.37
C VAL A 55 3.98 9.58 -9.49
N ALA A 56 4.29 10.81 -9.12
CA ALA A 56 4.53 11.90 -10.05
C ALA A 56 5.83 12.65 -9.69
N ARG A 57 6.47 13.28 -10.69
CA ARG A 57 7.69 14.07 -10.47
C ARG A 57 7.43 15.39 -9.73
N LYS A 58 6.23 15.90 -9.78
CA LYS A 58 5.84 17.16 -9.15
C LYS A 58 4.42 17.09 -8.63
N ASP A 59 4.05 18.06 -7.80
CA ASP A 59 2.69 18.17 -7.28
C ASP A 59 1.68 18.47 -8.39
N ILE A 60 0.78 17.50 -8.61
CA ILE A 60 -0.39 17.60 -9.51
C ILE A 60 -1.68 17.27 -8.75
N SER A 61 -1.67 17.38 -7.42
CA SER A 61 -2.80 17.00 -6.54
C SER A 61 -4.14 17.54 -7.02
N ARG A 62 -4.19 18.83 -7.40
CA ARG A 62 -5.40 19.47 -7.90
C ARG A 62 -5.94 18.83 -9.18
N GLN A 63 -5.05 18.31 -10.04
CA GLN A 63 -5.43 17.64 -11.29
C GLN A 63 -5.97 16.23 -11.04
N LEU A 64 -5.66 15.62 -9.89
CA LEU A 64 -6.11 14.27 -9.52
C LEU A 64 -7.44 14.25 -8.75
N ILE A 65 -7.93 15.39 -8.23
CA ILE A 65 -9.22 15.45 -7.52
C ILE A 65 -10.39 14.88 -8.34
N PRO A 66 -10.55 15.20 -9.67
CA PRO A 66 -11.64 14.61 -10.43
C PRO A 66 -11.49 13.09 -10.62
N LEU A 67 -10.24 12.57 -10.67
CA LEU A 67 -10.00 11.13 -10.74
C LEU A 67 -10.46 10.43 -9.46
N TRP A 68 -10.20 11.03 -8.30
CA TRP A 68 -10.73 10.51 -7.03
C TRP A 68 -12.25 10.34 -7.05
N LYS A 69 -12.97 11.34 -7.57
CA LYS A 69 -14.43 11.26 -7.66
C LYS A 69 -14.86 10.07 -8.51
N ILE A 70 -14.24 9.89 -9.67
CA ILE A 70 -14.54 8.74 -10.56
C ILE A 70 -14.23 7.42 -9.83
N LEU A 71 -13.05 7.28 -9.22
CA LEU A 71 -12.64 6.05 -8.56
C LEU A 71 -13.56 5.70 -7.39
N SER A 72 -13.90 6.67 -6.54
CA SER A 72 -14.74 6.45 -5.35
C SER A 72 -16.21 6.14 -5.69
N GLU A 73 -16.70 6.58 -6.85
CA GLU A 73 -18.05 6.25 -7.35
C GLU A 73 -18.12 4.85 -7.98
N HIS A 74 -17.02 4.37 -8.57
CA HIS A 74 -17.00 3.07 -9.28
C HIS A 74 -16.52 1.90 -8.42
N PHE A 75 -15.64 2.16 -7.45
CA PHE A 75 -14.98 1.13 -6.65
C PHE A 75 -15.13 1.42 -5.16
N ALA A 76 -16.11 0.78 -4.54
CA ALA A 76 -16.38 0.95 -3.10
C ALA A 76 -15.22 0.47 -2.21
N GLU A 77 -14.36 -0.41 -2.73
CA GLU A 77 -13.17 -0.94 -2.06
C GLU A 77 -12.05 0.08 -1.95
N ILE A 78 -12.01 1.12 -2.80
CA ILE A 78 -10.97 2.14 -2.73
C ILE A 78 -11.24 3.05 -1.55
N LYS A 79 -10.44 2.90 -0.49
CA LYS A 79 -10.52 3.69 0.75
C LYS A 79 -9.48 4.79 0.82
N SER A 80 -8.45 4.72 -0.02
CA SER A 80 -7.33 5.66 -0.03
C SER A 80 -6.89 5.98 -1.46
N PHE A 81 -6.80 7.27 -1.77
CA PHE A 81 -6.21 7.75 -3.01
C PHE A 81 -5.15 8.80 -2.70
N VAL A 82 -3.91 8.45 -2.98
CA VAL A 82 -2.72 9.21 -2.60
C VAL A 82 -1.92 9.61 -3.84
N MET A 83 -1.27 10.76 -3.79
CA MET A 83 -0.21 11.12 -4.69
C MET A 83 1.12 11.06 -3.96
N ASN A 84 2.11 10.39 -4.53
CA ASN A 84 3.49 10.40 -4.07
C ASN A 84 4.34 11.26 -5.01
N ILE A 85 5.20 12.11 -4.44
CA ILE A 85 6.09 12.98 -5.19
C ILE A 85 7.49 12.40 -5.19
N ASN A 86 7.95 12.00 -6.38
CA ASN A 86 9.31 11.53 -6.60
C ASN A 86 9.96 12.32 -7.76
N PRO A 87 10.66 13.43 -7.45
CA PRO A 87 11.30 14.28 -8.46
C PRO A 87 12.61 13.71 -9.01
N ASP A 88 13.21 12.75 -8.29
CA ASP A 88 14.59 12.32 -8.51
C ASP A 88 14.73 11.42 -9.74
N SER A 89 15.87 11.50 -10.41
CA SER A 89 16.26 10.57 -11.47
C SER A 89 16.84 9.30 -10.82
N THR A 90 15.94 8.42 -10.38
CA THR A 90 16.27 7.20 -9.63
C THR A 90 15.33 6.06 -10.05
N ASN A 91 15.78 4.83 -9.84
CA ASN A 91 14.96 3.62 -9.98
C ASN A 91 14.07 3.33 -8.75
N VAL A 92 14.19 4.13 -7.69
CA VAL A 92 13.28 4.05 -6.54
C VAL A 92 11.89 4.54 -6.96
N ILE A 93 10.87 3.73 -6.70
CA ILE A 93 9.49 4.01 -7.15
C ILE A 93 8.90 5.18 -6.37
N LEU A 94 8.97 5.14 -5.04
CA LEU A 94 8.32 6.10 -4.14
C LEU A 94 9.32 7.13 -3.63
N GLY A 95 8.95 8.41 -3.71
CA GLY A 95 9.63 9.49 -2.99
C GLY A 95 9.12 9.60 -1.54
N GLU A 96 9.69 10.53 -0.79
CA GLU A 96 9.39 10.71 0.64
C GLU A 96 8.04 11.38 0.91
N LYS A 97 7.56 12.22 -0.01
CA LYS A 97 6.36 13.04 0.21
C LYS A 97 5.11 12.39 -0.39
N CYS A 98 4.11 12.14 0.47
CA CYS A 98 2.78 11.72 0.07
C CYS A 98 1.75 12.82 0.35
N ILE A 99 0.73 12.93 -0.51
CA ILE A 99 -0.40 13.85 -0.37
C ILE A 99 -1.67 13.02 -0.57
N THR A 100 -2.54 12.99 0.41
CA THR A 100 -3.85 12.35 0.29
C THR A 100 -4.76 13.21 -0.57
N ILE A 101 -5.26 12.64 -1.66
CA ILE A 101 -6.17 13.30 -2.60
C ILE A 101 -7.61 13.07 -2.19
N GLY A 102 -7.89 11.89 -1.64
CA GLY A 102 -9.21 11.56 -1.14
C GLY A 102 -9.25 10.25 -0.36
N GLY A 103 -10.26 10.07 0.45
CA GLY A 103 -10.35 8.96 1.39
C GLY A 103 -9.40 9.11 2.57
N ASN A 104 -8.85 7.99 3.03
CA ASN A 104 -7.95 7.91 4.18
C ASN A 104 -6.47 7.98 3.75
N ASP A 105 -5.57 8.33 4.67
CA ASP A 105 -4.12 8.31 4.45
C ASP A 105 -3.58 6.89 4.36
N THR A 106 -4.27 5.94 4.97
CA THR A 106 -3.92 4.53 5.08
C THR A 106 -5.10 3.65 4.69
N ILE A 107 -4.83 2.39 4.40
CA ILE A 107 -5.82 1.31 4.40
C ILE A 107 -5.53 0.38 5.58
N THR A 108 -6.53 -0.39 5.99
CA THR A 108 -6.38 -1.37 7.07
C THR A 108 -6.36 -2.79 6.53
N ASP A 109 -5.68 -3.66 7.23
CA ASP A 109 -5.75 -5.11 7.02
C ASP A 109 -5.57 -5.85 8.33
N THR A 110 -5.65 -7.18 8.28
CA THR A 110 -5.36 -8.05 9.42
C THR A 110 -4.19 -8.97 9.06
N MET A 111 -3.23 -9.16 9.96
CA MET A 111 -2.15 -10.13 9.82
C MET A 111 -1.90 -10.81 11.16
N CYS A 112 -1.91 -12.13 11.18
CA CYS A 112 -1.77 -12.93 12.41
C CYS A 112 -2.74 -12.49 13.53
N GLY A 113 -3.99 -12.15 13.16
CA GLY A 113 -5.01 -11.66 14.10
C GLY A 113 -4.88 -10.19 14.53
N ASN A 114 -3.83 -9.48 14.14
CA ASN A 114 -3.60 -8.08 14.50
C ASN A 114 -4.09 -7.14 13.41
N LYS A 115 -4.78 -6.07 13.80
CA LYS A 115 -5.14 -4.98 12.89
C LYS A 115 -3.90 -4.17 12.53
N ILE A 116 -3.65 -3.97 11.25
CA ILE A 116 -2.50 -3.26 10.70
C ILE A 116 -2.98 -2.09 9.85
N GLU A 117 -2.33 -0.94 9.99
CA GLU A 117 -2.50 0.20 9.10
C GLU A 117 -1.38 0.21 8.06
N ILE A 118 -1.76 0.34 6.79
CA ILE A 118 -0.86 0.28 5.65
C ILE A 118 -0.84 1.65 4.98
N SER A 119 0.28 2.36 5.11
CA SER A 119 0.55 3.62 4.41
C SER A 119 1.15 3.37 3.02
N PRO A 120 1.24 4.37 2.14
CA PRO A 120 1.94 4.22 0.86
C PRO A 120 3.38 3.73 0.99
N LEU A 121 4.08 4.17 2.06
CA LEU A 121 5.50 3.88 2.29
C LEU A 121 5.75 2.66 3.18
N SER A 122 4.71 2.10 3.82
CA SER A 122 4.87 0.93 4.68
C SER A 122 5.27 -0.31 3.88
N PHE A 123 6.20 -1.09 4.40
CA PHE A 123 6.38 -2.45 3.92
C PHE A 123 5.18 -3.31 4.35
N TYR A 124 4.66 -4.11 3.45
CA TYR A 124 3.60 -5.08 3.72
C TYR A 124 3.75 -6.29 2.81
N GLN A 125 3.57 -7.48 3.35
CA GLN A 125 3.69 -8.73 2.61
C GLN A 125 2.54 -8.90 1.61
N ILE A 126 2.87 -8.96 0.32
CA ILE A 126 1.87 -9.10 -0.76
C ILE A 126 1.09 -10.41 -0.63
N ASN A 127 1.75 -11.49 -0.26
CA ASN A 127 1.11 -12.79 -0.03
C ASN A 127 0.93 -13.01 1.48
N THR A 128 -0.07 -12.36 2.05
CA THR A 128 -0.37 -12.37 3.49
C THR A 128 -0.56 -13.80 4.01
N ILE A 129 -1.30 -14.66 3.28
CA ILE A 129 -1.56 -16.04 3.70
C ILE A 129 -0.25 -16.86 3.85
N GLN A 130 0.70 -16.68 2.93
CA GLN A 130 1.97 -17.38 3.04
C GLN A 130 2.89 -16.74 4.09
N ALA A 131 2.82 -15.43 4.27
CA ALA A 131 3.53 -14.74 5.32
C ALA A 131 3.08 -15.22 6.72
N GLU A 132 1.78 -15.37 6.94
CA GLU A 132 1.23 -15.89 8.20
C GLU A 132 1.71 -17.32 8.49
N LYS A 133 1.71 -18.20 7.47
CA LYS A 133 2.27 -19.56 7.62
C LYS A 133 3.75 -19.54 7.97
N LEU A 134 4.52 -18.62 7.35
CA LEU A 134 5.93 -18.46 7.65
C LEU A 134 6.15 -17.99 9.08
N TYR A 135 5.37 -16.99 9.54
CA TYR A 135 5.46 -16.45 10.89
C TYR A 135 5.04 -17.49 11.94
N ALA A 136 3.96 -18.24 11.69
CA ALA A 136 3.53 -19.33 12.56
C ALA A 136 4.64 -20.39 12.69
N LYS A 137 5.30 -20.75 11.57
CA LYS A 137 6.40 -21.71 11.59
C LYS A 137 7.65 -21.18 12.31
N ALA A 138 7.95 -19.90 12.16
CA ALA A 138 9.04 -19.25 12.87
C ALA A 138 8.80 -19.25 14.40
N LEU A 139 7.56 -18.97 14.82
CA LEU A 139 7.16 -19.05 16.23
C LEU A 139 7.27 -20.48 16.79
N ASP A 140 6.83 -21.48 16.03
CA ASP A 140 6.95 -22.89 16.39
C ASP A 140 8.43 -23.29 16.62
N TYR A 141 9.33 -22.87 15.73
CA TYR A 141 10.76 -23.13 15.88
C TYR A 141 11.41 -22.35 17.04
N ALA A 142 11.00 -21.10 17.25
CA ALA A 142 11.52 -20.28 18.34
C ALA A 142 11.06 -20.79 19.70
N SER A 143 9.90 -21.47 19.78
CA SER A 143 9.30 -22.02 20.99
C SER A 143 9.41 -21.05 22.17
N PRO A 144 8.96 -19.76 22.02
CA PRO A 144 9.17 -18.75 23.05
C PRO A 144 8.44 -19.11 24.33
N ASN A 145 9.06 -18.81 25.48
CA ASN A 145 8.49 -18.97 26.79
C ASN A 145 8.28 -17.60 27.47
N GLU A 146 7.64 -17.60 28.64
CA GLU A 146 7.28 -16.38 29.38
C GLU A 146 8.45 -15.46 29.77
N ASN A 147 9.68 -15.96 29.75
CA ASN A 147 10.88 -15.19 30.08
C ASN A 147 11.60 -14.62 28.84
N ASP A 148 11.14 -14.95 27.63
CA ASP A 148 11.78 -14.51 26.40
C ASP A 148 11.27 -13.13 25.98
N ILE A 149 12.20 -12.26 25.63
CA ILE A 149 11.88 -10.96 25.02
C ILE A 149 11.85 -11.11 23.50
N ILE A 150 10.67 -10.98 22.91
CA ILE A 150 10.51 -11.11 21.46
C ILE A 150 10.65 -9.73 20.79
N ALA A 151 11.88 -9.36 20.44
CA ALA A 151 12.17 -8.09 19.79
C ALA A 151 11.45 -7.92 18.42
N ALA A 152 11.10 -9.02 17.77
CA ALA A 152 10.34 -9.00 16.52
C ALA A 152 8.91 -8.45 16.68
N ALA A 153 8.30 -8.60 17.86
CA ALA A 153 6.96 -8.09 18.14
C ALA A 153 6.88 -6.57 18.02
N ASN A 154 7.92 -5.85 18.42
CA ASN A 154 7.98 -4.39 18.29
C ASN A 154 8.05 -3.90 16.84
N ARG A 155 8.62 -4.69 15.94
CA ARG A 155 8.70 -4.36 14.51
C ARG A 155 7.40 -4.67 13.76
N LEU A 156 6.60 -5.59 14.29
CA LEU A 156 5.34 -6.02 13.68
C LEU A 156 4.12 -5.35 14.34
N ASN A 157 4.32 -4.41 15.26
CA ASN A 157 3.25 -3.77 16.04
C ASN A 157 2.36 -4.77 16.79
N ILE A 158 2.91 -5.91 17.18
CA ILE A 158 2.22 -6.91 18.00
C ILE A 158 2.26 -6.43 19.45
N PRO A 159 1.12 -6.18 20.10
CA PRO A 159 1.11 -5.77 21.50
C PRO A 159 1.66 -6.91 22.38
N LEU A 160 2.74 -6.61 23.10
CA LEU A 160 3.24 -7.48 24.17
C LEU A 160 2.51 -7.12 25.46
N LYS A 161 1.92 -8.10 26.15
CA LYS A 161 1.50 -7.92 27.54
C LYS A 161 2.71 -7.92 28.46
N GLU A 162 2.55 -7.31 29.66
CA GLU A 162 3.54 -7.44 30.74
C GLU A 162 3.80 -8.93 31.01
N GLY A 163 5.02 -9.39 30.68
CA GLY A 163 5.42 -10.81 30.75
C GLY A 163 5.87 -11.43 29.42
N GLY A 164 5.77 -10.70 28.29
CA GLY A 164 6.38 -11.10 27.00
C GLY A 164 5.59 -12.12 26.17
N ILE A 165 4.36 -12.49 26.55
CA ILE A 165 3.53 -13.47 25.86
C ILE A 165 2.52 -12.77 24.95
N VAL A 166 2.42 -13.23 23.69
CA VAL A 166 1.33 -12.86 22.77
C VAL A 166 0.12 -13.72 23.09
N GLU A 167 -0.95 -13.16 23.66
CA GLU A 167 -2.23 -13.86 23.74
C GLU A 167 -2.95 -13.76 22.38
N ASN A 168 -3.15 -14.90 21.74
CA ASN A 168 -4.11 -15.04 20.65
C ASN A 168 -5.51 -15.11 21.27
N ASN A 169 -6.33 -14.11 21.02
CA ASN A 169 -7.79 -14.19 21.19
C ASN A 169 -8.42 -14.62 19.88
#